data_09f783ebbce9cb380c3eb1053ce4541f
#
_entry.id   09f783ebbce9cb380c3eb1053ce4541f
#
_cell.length_a   1.000
_cell.length_b   1.000
_cell.length_c   1.000
_cell.angle_alpha   90.00
_cell.angle_beta   90.00
_cell.angle_gamma   90.00
#
_symmetry.space_group_name_H-M   'P 1'
#
loop_
_entity.id
_entity.type
_entity.pdbx_description
1 polymer ?
#
loop_
_entity_poly.entity_id
_entity_poly.type
_entity_poly.pdbx_seq_one_letter_code
_entity_poly.pdbx_strand_id
1 'polypeptide(L)'
;MKLSVLANCYGNKTLDEALAIFSKLGVEAVEIGAGGYPGKAHCNPAELLKDEDAFRKFMGTFDKYGIEPCVLSTHGNPVHPNKAIAAQFESDFRDTVLLAEKMGLDIVVTFSGCPGDYEGAKYPNWVTCPWPEDFLAILNWQWNEVLIPYWKEEVKFANAHGVKKIAFEMHPGFCVYNPETLLKLRNAVGETIGANFDPSHLIWQGIDPVAAIRELEGAIYHFHAKDTKIDAINTAKHGVLDTKHYGDEIHRSWVFRSIGYGNDLQYWRDMASALRMVGHDKVMSIEHVDSLMTIDEGLRKAVEFLKQVIISEPKPGTMSWA
;
A
#
# COMPACT_ATOMS: atom_id res chain seq x y z
N MET A 1 -15.89 -3.42 8.36
CA MET A 1 -14.96 -3.09 7.24
C MET A 1 -15.75 -2.98 5.95
N LYS A 2 -15.32 -2.12 5.01
CA LYS A 2 -15.91 -1.94 3.67
C LYS A 2 -15.02 -2.58 2.60
N LEU A 3 -15.63 -3.00 1.51
CA LEU A 3 -14.92 -3.46 0.31
C LEU A 3 -14.44 -2.25 -0.51
N SER A 4 -13.14 -2.18 -0.77
CA SER A 4 -12.51 -1.15 -1.59
C SER A 4 -11.68 -1.75 -2.72
N VAL A 5 -11.31 -0.93 -3.69
CA VAL A 5 -10.41 -1.29 -4.81
C VAL A 5 -9.46 -0.14 -5.07
N LEU A 6 -8.18 -0.42 -5.30
CA LEU A 6 -7.23 0.54 -5.87
C LEU A 6 -7.50 0.68 -7.37
N ALA A 7 -7.95 1.86 -7.79
CA ALA A 7 -8.49 2.09 -9.13
C ALA A 7 -7.48 1.97 -10.28
N ASN A 8 -6.18 2.01 -9.97
CA ASN A 8 -5.11 1.93 -10.98
C ASN A 8 -5.15 0.66 -11.84
N CYS A 9 -5.80 -0.42 -11.39
CA CYS A 9 -6.03 -1.62 -12.20
C CYS A 9 -6.78 -1.31 -13.52
N TYR A 10 -7.59 -0.27 -13.55
CA TYR A 10 -8.25 0.26 -14.74
C TYR A 10 -7.66 1.59 -15.21
N GLY A 11 -6.35 1.79 -15.08
CA GLY A 11 -5.67 3.01 -15.53
C GLY A 11 -5.79 3.33 -17.02
N ASN A 12 -6.28 2.38 -17.83
CA ASN A 12 -6.61 2.56 -19.24
C ASN A 12 -8.07 3.03 -19.49
N LYS A 13 -8.87 3.19 -18.45
CA LYS A 13 -10.26 3.69 -18.49
C LYS A 13 -10.32 5.07 -17.83
N THR A 14 -11.39 5.79 -18.09
CA THR A 14 -11.71 7.00 -17.32
C THR A 14 -12.16 6.62 -15.90
N LEU A 15 -12.09 7.58 -14.97
CA LEU A 15 -12.61 7.38 -13.60
C LEU A 15 -14.10 7.00 -13.62
N ASP A 16 -14.90 7.63 -14.49
CA ASP A 16 -16.34 7.36 -14.62
C ASP A 16 -16.59 5.89 -15.04
N GLU A 17 -15.83 5.37 -16.02
CA GLU A 17 -15.92 3.99 -16.46
C GLU A 17 -15.47 2.99 -15.38
N ALA A 18 -14.39 3.30 -14.66
CA ALA A 18 -13.90 2.46 -13.58
C ALA A 18 -14.91 2.38 -12.43
N LEU A 19 -15.44 3.53 -11.98
CA LEU A 19 -16.44 3.56 -10.90
C LEU A 19 -17.77 2.90 -11.33
N ALA A 20 -18.16 2.97 -12.60
CA ALA A 20 -19.31 2.25 -13.11
C ALA A 20 -19.16 0.71 -13.00
N ILE A 21 -17.93 0.21 -13.21
CA ILE A 21 -17.62 -1.22 -13.03
C ILE A 21 -17.64 -1.58 -11.53
N PHE A 22 -16.97 -0.79 -10.70
CA PHE A 22 -16.88 -1.01 -9.26
C PHE A 22 -18.26 -1.00 -8.59
N SER A 23 -19.12 -0.05 -8.95
CA SER A 23 -20.51 0.02 -8.45
C SER A 23 -21.32 -1.25 -8.81
N LYS A 24 -21.20 -1.75 -10.04
CA LYS A 24 -21.86 -3.02 -10.45
C LYS A 24 -21.35 -4.24 -9.66
N LEU A 25 -20.10 -4.22 -9.25
CA LEU A 25 -19.51 -5.27 -8.41
C LEU A 25 -19.88 -5.11 -6.92
N GLY A 26 -20.49 -3.99 -6.52
CA GLY A 26 -20.86 -3.69 -5.16
C GLY A 26 -19.65 -3.29 -4.30
N VAL A 27 -18.70 -2.60 -4.89
CA VAL A 27 -17.59 -1.94 -4.19
C VAL A 27 -18.13 -0.69 -3.50
N GLU A 28 -17.76 -0.47 -2.24
CA GLU A 28 -18.30 0.59 -1.39
C GLU A 28 -17.36 1.80 -1.27
N ALA A 29 -16.06 1.56 -1.40
CA ALA A 29 -15.03 2.60 -1.33
C ALA A 29 -13.99 2.40 -2.43
N VAL A 30 -13.21 3.44 -2.71
CA VAL A 30 -12.16 3.38 -3.71
C VAL A 30 -10.92 4.09 -3.24
N GLU A 31 -9.78 3.48 -3.50
CA GLU A 31 -8.46 4.05 -3.37
C GLU A 31 -8.00 4.58 -4.72
N ILE A 32 -7.45 5.79 -4.76
CA ILE A 32 -7.11 6.47 -6.01
C ILE A 32 -5.61 6.74 -6.09
N GLY A 33 -4.99 6.26 -7.17
CA GLY A 33 -3.62 6.64 -7.53
C GLY A 33 -3.53 8.13 -7.87
N ALA A 34 -2.67 8.86 -7.15
CA ALA A 34 -2.52 10.31 -7.24
C ALA A 34 -1.09 10.76 -7.60
N GLY A 35 -0.20 9.81 -7.86
CA GLY A 35 1.20 10.07 -8.23
C GLY A 35 2.07 8.84 -8.07
N GLY A 36 3.38 9.00 -8.29
CA GLY A 36 4.33 7.92 -8.15
C GLY A 36 4.08 6.72 -9.07
N TYR A 37 4.32 5.52 -8.56
CA TYR A 37 4.12 4.27 -9.33
C TYR A 37 2.66 3.97 -9.68
N PRO A 38 1.64 4.27 -8.84
CA PRO A 38 0.24 4.15 -9.24
C PRO A 38 -0.16 5.04 -10.39
N GLY A 39 0.60 6.12 -10.65
CA GLY A 39 0.32 7.09 -11.70
C GLY A 39 -0.82 8.05 -11.38
N LYS A 40 -1.21 8.83 -12.38
CA LYS A 40 -2.21 9.92 -12.27
C LYS A 40 -3.38 9.74 -13.26
N ALA A 41 -3.64 8.50 -13.70
CA ALA A 41 -4.64 8.23 -14.74
C ALA A 41 -6.05 8.73 -14.36
N HIS A 42 -6.42 8.60 -13.08
CA HIS A 42 -7.73 9.00 -12.57
C HIS A 42 -7.70 10.26 -11.72
N CYS A 43 -6.53 10.68 -11.25
CA CYS A 43 -6.37 11.80 -10.35
C CYS A 43 -5.01 12.47 -10.57
N ASN A 44 -5.03 13.73 -11.02
CA ASN A 44 -3.84 14.57 -11.08
C ASN A 44 -3.95 15.67 -10.02
N PRO A 45 -3.30 15.53 -8.84
CA PRO A 45 -3.42 16.51 -7.77
C PRO A 45 -3.05 17.93 -8.20
N ALA A 46 -1.97 18.10 -9.00
CA ALA A 46 -1.52 19.41 -9.44
C ALA A 46 -2.55 20.17 -10.30
N GLU A 47 -3.42 19.46 -11.03
CA GLU A 47 -4.52 20.04 -11.80
C GLU A 47 -5.73 20.31 -10.90
N LEU A 48 -6.14 19.33 -10.08
CA LEU A 48 -7.32 19.45 -9.21
C LEU A 48 -7.17 20.50 -8.11
N LEU A 49 -5.94 20.80 -7.70
CA LEU A 49 -5.65 21.87 -6.75
C LEU A 49 -5.83 23.26 -7.36
N LYS A 50 -5.64 23.41 -8.66
CA LYS A 50 -5.70 24.70 -9.37
C LYS A 50 -7.07 25.01 -9.99
N ASP A 51 -7.83 23.97 -10.34
CA ASP A 51 -9.10 24.09 -11.05
C ASP A 51 -10.25 23.58 -10.18
N GLU A 52 -11.06 24.51 -9.67
CA GLU A 52 -12.17 24.20 -8.78
C GLU A 52 -13.34 23.50 -9.51
N ASP A 53 -13.53 23.77 -10.79
CA ASP A 53 -14.56 23.10 -11.59
C ASP A 53 -14.14 21.66 -11.90
N ALA A 54 -12.87 21.44 -12.21
CA ALA A 54 -12.31 20.09 -12.36
C ALA A 54 -12.42 19.30 -11.05
N PHE A 55 -12.11 19.94 -9.92
CA PHE A 55 -12.24 19.31 -8.60
C PHE A 55 -13.70 18.93 -8.29
N ARG A 56 -14.65 19.84 -8.49
CA ARG A 56 -16.10 19.54 -8.30
C ARG A 56 -16.58 18.40 -9.19
N LYS A 57 -16.15 18.37 -10.45
CA LYS A 57 -16.48 17.30 -11.38
C LYS A 57 -15.87 15.97 -10.93
N PHE A 58 -14.63 15.98 -10.48
CA PHE A 58 -13.93 14.81 -9.93
C PHE A 58 -14.70 14.22 -8.73
N MET A 59 -15.05 15.05 -7.73
CA MET A 59 -15.83 14.62 -6.56
C MET A 59 -17.23 14.14 -6.94
N GLY A 60 -17.91 14.84 -7.83
CA GLY A 60 -19.26 14.47 -8.31
C GLY A 60 -19.29 13.11 -9.04
N THR A 61 -18.15 12.61 -9.53
CA THR A 61 -18.07 11.27 -10.12
C THR A 61 -18.25 10.20 -9.06
N PHE A 62 -17.71 10.37 -7.86
CA PHE A 62 -17.91 9.44 -6.74
C PHE A 62 -19.36 9.44 -6.26
N ASP A 63 -19.96 10.63 -6.11
CA ASP A 63 -21.36 10.78 -5.70
C ASP A 63 -22.32 10.09 -6.66
N LYS A 64 -22.05 10.20 -7.98
CA LYS A 64 -22.83 9.56 -9.04
C LYS A 64 -22.98 8.06 -8.86
N TYR A 65 -21.95 7.39 -8.35
CA TYR A 65 -21.92 5.94 -8.18
C TYR A 65 -22.11 5.50 -6.73
N GLY A 66 -22.18 6.44 -5.78
CA GLY A 66 -22.29 6.14 -4.35
C GLY A 66 -21.06 5.41 -3.80
N ILE A 67 -19.87 5.67 -4.35
CA ILE A 67 -18.60 5.08 -3.93
C ILE A 67 -17.78 6.14 -3.20
N GLU A 68 -17.30 5.83 -2.00
CA GLU A 68 -16.54 6.75 -1.16
C GLU A 68 -15.04 6.74 -1.56
N PRO A 69 -14.43 7.88 -1.92
CA PRO A 69 -12.97 7.94 -2.03
C PRO A 69 -12.37 7.84 -0.61
N CYS A 70 -11.64 6.78 -0.32
CA CYS A 70 -11.18 6.49 1.04
C CYS A 70 -9.72 6.88 1.32
N VAL A 71 -8.88 6.92 0.30
CA VAL A 71 -7.46 7.27 0.42
C VAL A 71 -6.86 7.62 -0.94
N LEU A 72 -5.83 8.46 -0.92
CA LEU A 72 -4.97 8.74 -2.08
C LEU A 72 -3.64 8.02 -1.94
N SER A 73 -3.18 7.40 -3.04
CA SER A 73 -1.95 6.61 -3.08
C SER A 73 -0.92 7.22 -4.02
N THR A 74 0.28 7.42 -3.48
CA THR A 74 1.40 8.05 -4.18
C THR A 74 2.71 7.31 -3.88
N HIS A 75 2.71 5.99 -4.10
CA HIS A 75 3.88 5.15 -3.88
C HIS A 75 5.07 5.65 -4.70
N GLY A 76 6.21 5.90 -4.03
CA GLY A 76 7.38 6.44 -4.70
C GLY A 76 8.67 6.26 -3.90
N ASN A 77 9.78 6.74 -4.48
CA ASN A 77 11.07 6.76 -3.80
C ASN A 77 11.58 8.22 -3.65
N PRO A 78 11.06 8.98 -2.68
CA PRO A 78 11.45 10.37 -2.51
C PRO A 78 12.88 10.56 -1.97
N VAL A 79 13.52 9.49 -1.53
CA VAL A 79 14.95 9.46 -1.14
C VAL A 79 15.83 8.79 -2.20
N HIS A 80 15.36 8.70 -3.44
CA HIS A 80 16.14 8.16 -4.54
C HIS A 80 17.47 8.89 -4.70
N PRO A 81 18.62 8.20 -4.92
CA PRO A 81 19.92 8.86 -5.02
C PRO A 81 20.02 9.83 -6.22
N ASN A 82 19.28 9.57 -7.31
CA ASN A 82 19.09 10.56 -8.36
C ASN A 82 18.12 11.65 -7.89
N LYS A 83 18.64 12.86 -7.66
CA LYS A 83 17.89 13.99 -7.10
C LYS A 83 16.71 14.44 -7.96
N ALA A 84 16.75 14.29 -9.29
CA ALA A 84 15.62 14.64 -10.16
C ALA A 84 14.46 13.66 -9.97
N ILE A 85 14.76 12.37 -9.81
CA ILE A 85 13.76 11.33 -9.52
C ILE A 85 13.18 11.55 -8.11
N ALA A 86 14.03 11.80 -7.12
CA ALA A 86 13.61 12.08 -5.74
C ALA A 86 12.66 13.28 -5.69
N ALA A 87 13.03 14.40 -6.34
CA ALA A 87 12.22 15.63 -6.37
C ALA A 87 10.84 15.40 -7.03
N GLN A 88 10.75 14.56 -8.06
CA GLN A 88 9.48 14.22 -8.68
C GLN A 88 8.56 13.47 -7.70
N PHE A 89 9.09 12.44 -6.99
CA PHE A 89 8.31 11.69 -6.02
C PHE A 89 7.94 12.53 -4.79
N GLU A 90 8.81 13.44 -4.35
CA GLU A 90 8.52 14.41 -3.28
C GLU A 90 7.38 15.35 -3.70
N SER A 91 7.44 15.91 -4.91
CA SER A 91 6.37 16.75 -5.45
C SER A 91 5.04 16.00 -5.52
N ASP A 92 5.05 14.76 -6.03
CA ASP A 92 3.85 13.93 -6.10
C ASP A 92 3.27 13.66 -4.70
N PHE A 93 4.12 13.40 -3.70
CA PHE A 93 3.69 13.18 -2.33
C PHE A 93 3.05 14.44 -1.73
N ARG A 94 3.72 15.60 -1.85
CA ARG A 94 3.22 16.86 -1.30
C ARG A 94 1.93 17.32 -1.98
N ASP A 95 1.85 17.21 -3.31
CA ASP A 95 0.62 17.52 -4.04
C ASP A 95 -0.53 16.59 -3.62
N THR A 96 -0.22 15.31 -3.34
CA THR A 96 -1.21 14.34 -2.81
C THR A 96 -1.68 14.71 -1.42
N VAL A 97 -0.80 15.16 -0.54
CA VAL A 97 -1.16 15.65 0.81
C VAL A 97 -2.09 16.87 0.73
N LEU A 98 -1.77 17.85 -0.12
CA LEU A 98 -2.62 19.04 -0.33
C LEU A 98 -4.00 18.68 -0.91
N LEU A 99 -4.04 17.72 -1.82
CA LEU A 99 -5.32 17.25 -2.37
C LEU A 99 -6.11 16.46 -1.31
N ALA A 100 -5.46 15.64 -0.49
CA ALA A 100 -6.10 14.94 0.62
C ALA A 100 -6.74 15.93 1.62
N GLU A 101 -6.04 17.02 1.98
CA GLU A 101 -6.61 18.12 2.76
C GLU A 101 -7.87 18.70 2.10
N LYS A 102 -7.80 19.03 0.81
CA LYS A 102 -8.94 19.58 0.05
C LYS A 102 -10.12 18.60 -0.02
N MET A 103 -9.87 17.30 -0.05
CA MET A 103 -10.89 16.24 -0.04
C MET A 103 -11.40 15.91 1.37
N GLY A 104 -10.79 16.42 2.43
CA GLY A 104 -11.12 16.08 3.82
C GLY A 104 -10.61 14.69 4.26
N LEU A 105 -9.58 14.16 3.60
CA LEU A 105 -8.94 12.89 3.94
C LEU A 105 -7.79 13.11 4.92
N ASP A 106 -7.69 12.29 5.98
CA ASP A 106 -6.64 12.37 7.00
C ASP A 106 -5.47 11.38 6.77
N ILE A 107 -5.49 10.67 5.64
CA ILE A 107 -4.57 9.57 5.33
C ILE A 107 -4.10 9.62 3.87
N VAL A 108 -2.81 9.32 3.66
CA VAL A 108 -2.20 9.05 2.35
C VAL A 108 -1.39 7.77 2.41
N VAL A 109 -1.29 7.06 1.28
CA VAL A 109 -0.50 5.81 1.15
C VAL A 109 0.74 6.09 0.31
N THR A 110 1.90 5.54 0.72
CA THR A 110 3.17 5.68 -0.01
C THR A 110 4.17 4.58 0.35
N PHE A 111 5.37 4.61 -0.28
CA PHE A 111 6.54 3.84 0.15
C PHE A 111 7.50 4.69 0.98
N SER A 112 8.30 4.03 1.82
CA SER A 112 9.33 4.72 2.61
C SER A 112 10.46 5.32 1.78
N GLY A 113 10.69 4.77 0.59
CA GLY A 113 11.87 5.03 -0.21
C GLY A 113 13.06 4.12 0.14
N CYS A 114 14.06 4.14 -0.73
CA CYS A 114 15.34 3.45 -0.57
C CYS A 114 16.45 4.34 -1.14
N PRO A 115 17.41 4.82 -0.32
CA PRO A 115 18.57 5.56 -0.78
C PRO A 115 19.58 4.67 -1.53
N GLY A 116 20.64 5.30 -2.06
CA GLY A 116 21.82 4.59 -2.53
C GLY A 116 22.73 4.13 -1.38
N ASP A 117 23.95 3.77 -1.70
CA ASP A 117 25.00 3.38 -0.75
C ASP A 117 25.84 4.56 -0.25
N TYR A 118 25.75 5.72 -0.92
CA TYR A 118 26.40 6.97 -0.55
C TYR A 118 25.71 8.16 -1.23
N GLU A 119 26.08 9.38 -0.84
CA GLU A 119 25.62 10.60 -1.51
C GLU A 119 26.22 10.71 -2.93
N GLY A 120 25.34 10.74 -3.95
CA GLY A 120 25.75 10.73 -5.35
C GLY A 120 25.73 9.35 -6.01
N ALA A 121 25.30 8.31 -5.32
CA ALA A 121 25.00 7.01 -5.92
C ALA A 121 24.01 7.16 -7.10
N LYS A 122 24.11 6.26 -8.05
CA LYS A 122 23.24 6.28 -9.24
C LYS A 122 21.90 5.59 -9.02
N TYR A 123 21.91 4.50 -8.24
CA TYR A 123 20.76 3.62 -8.03
C TYR A 123 20.51 3.39 -6.54
N PRO A 124 19.26 3.06 -6.16
CA PRO A 124 18.97 2.59 -4.81
C PRO A 124 19.77 1.32 -4.46
N ASN A 125 20.08 1.16 -3.18
CA ASN A 125 20.73 -0.03 -2.65
C ASN A 125 19.90 -0.61 -1.49
N TRP A 126 19.14 -1.66 -1.76
CA TRP A 126 18.35 -2.35 -0.74
C TRP A 126 19.22 -3.35 0.03
N VAL A 127 19.61 -2.99 1.24
CA VAL A 127 20.44 -3.83 2.11
C VAL A 127 19.60 -4.89 2.79
N THR A 128 19.92 -6.16 2.54
CA THR A 128 19.21 -7.34 3.09
C THR A 128 20.13 -8.35 3.77
N CYS A 129 21.42 -8.06 3.85
CA CYS A 129 22.42 -8.94 4.44
C CYS A 129 23.37 -8.12 5.31
N PRO A 130 23.74 -8.58 6.53
CA PRO A 130 24.60 -7.83 7.45
C PRO A 130 26.10 -7.97 7.15
N TRP A 131 26.49 -8.87 6.25
CA TRP A 131 27.87 -9.15 5.92
C TRP A 131 28.09 -9.22 4.40
N PRO A 132 29.18 -8.67 3.85
CA PRO A 132 30.29 -7.96 4.52
C PRO A 132 29.83 -6.72 5.29
N GLU A 133 30.66 -6.28 6.27
CA GLU A 133 30.33 -5.17 7.20
C GLU A 133 30.00 -3.84 6.52
N ASP A 134 30.45 -3.66 5.29
CA ASP A 134 30.07 -2.51 4.43
C ASP A 134 28.55 -2.34 4.34
N PHE A 135 27.80 -3.45 4.28
CA PHE A 135 26.34 -3.39 4.22
C PHE A 135 25.71 -2.77 5.48
N LEU A 136 26.27 -3.04 6.66
CA LEU A 136 25.80 -2.41 7.91
C LEU A 136 26.14 -0.92 7.95
N ALA A 137 27.30 -0.52 7.42
CA ALA A 137 27.67 0.89 7.31
C ALA A 137 26.72 1.64 6.36
N ILE A 138 26.41 1.05 5.19
CA ILE A 138 25.41 1.57 4.24
C ILE A 138 24.05 1.69 4.92
N LEU A 139 23.56 0.62 5.56
CA LEU A 139 22.26 0.61 6.23
C LEU A 139 22.14 1.69 7.31
N ASN A 140 23.20 1.85 8.12
CA ASN A 140 23.24 2.89 9.16
C ASN A 140 23.13 4.29 8.56
N TRP A 141 23.90 4.57 7.50
CA TRP A 141 23.85 5.86 6.81
C TRP A 141 22.47 6.11 6.17
N GLN A 142 21.92 5.12 5.47
CA GLN A 142 20.60 5.22 4.84
C GLN A 142 19.51 5.61 5.84
N TRP A 143 19.52 4.98 7.01
CA TRP A 143 18.49 5.24 8.03
C TRP A 143 18.69 6.56 8.76
N ASN A 144 19.91 6.83 9.25
CA ASN A 144 20.15 7.92 10.17
C ASN A 144 20.42 9.26 9.47
N GLU A 145 21.07 9.23 8.29
CA GLU A 145 21.45 10.44 7.57
C GLU A 145 20.46 10.80 6.45
N VAL A 146 19.65 9.87 5.98
CA VAL A 146 18.75 10.11 4.85
C VAL A 146 17.28 9.91 5.21
N LEU A 147 16.88 8.68 5.57
CA LEU A 147 15.47 8.29 5.67
C LEU A 147 14.75 8.99 6.83
N ILE A 148 15.30 8.88 8.05
CA ILE A 148 14.69 9.46 9.25
C ILE A 148 14.63 11.00 9.16
N PRO A 149 15.70 11.73 8.76
CA PRO A 149 15.61 13.17 8.57
C PRO A 149 14.56 13.58 7.54
N TYR A 150 14.49 12.91 6.40
CA TYR A 150 13.50 13.19 5.38
C TYR A 150 12.07 13.04 5.91
N TRP A 151 11.74 11.91 6.51
CA TRP A 151 10.38 11.67 6.99
C TRP A 151 9.98 12.51 8.18
N LYS A 152 10.93 13.01 8.99
CA LYS A 152 10.65 14.01 10.03
C LYS A 152 10.10 15.31 9.45
N GLU A 153 10.62 15.76 8.31
CA GLU A 153 10.14 16.98 7.66
C GLU A 153 8.79 16.74 6.96
N GLU A 154 8.64 15.62 6.24
CA GLU A 154 7.39 15.30 5.54
C GLU A 154 6.22 15.05 6.51
N VAL A 155 6.48 14.48 7.68
CA VAL A 155 5.46 14.33 8.74
C VAL A 155 5.00 15.69 9.27
N LYS A 156 5.91 16.66 9.44
CA LYS A 156 5.53 18.03 9.82
C LYS A 156 4.66 18.68 8.76
N PHE A 157 5.06 18.54 7.49
CA PHE A 157 4.30 19.05 6.36
C PHE A 157 2.90 18.43 6.30
N ALA A 158 2.79 17.10 6.32
CA ALA A 158 1.52 16.39 6.27
C ALA A 158 0.60 16.79 7.43
N ASN A 159 1.12 16.86 8.65
CA ASN A 159 0.37 17.27 9.84
C ASN A 159 -0.14 18.72 9.77
N ALA A 160 0.64 19.64 9.17
CA ALA A 160 0.24 21.04 8.96
C ALA A 160 -0.97 21.14 7.99
N HIS A 161 -1.12 20.18 7.07
CA HIS A 161 -2.17 20.08 6.08
C HIS A 161 -3.28 19.05 6.45
N GLY A 162 -3.45 18.74 7.72
CA GLY A 162 -4.57 17.89 8.18
C GLY A 162 -4.39 16.40 7.95
N VAL A 163 -3.39 15.94 7.20
CA VAL A 163 -3.05 14.53 7.01
C VAL A 163 -2.31 14.02 8.25
N LYS A 164 -2.99 13.21 9.05
CA LYS A 164 -2.49 12.69 10.34
C LYS A 164 -1.92 11.29 10.24
N LYS A 165 -2.06 10.65 9.09
CA LYS A 165 -1.67 9.26 8.84
C LYS A 165 -0.96 9.15 7.50
N ILE A 166 0.30 8.73 7.53
CA ILE A 166 1.07 8.33 6.36
C ILE A 166 1.22 6.81 6.45
N ALA A 167 0.51 6.09 5.59
CA ALA A 167 0.48 4.64 5.58
C ALA A 167 1.55 4.11 4.62
N PHE A 168 2.63 3.55 5.17
CA PHE A 168 3.66 2.92 4.35
C PHE A 168 3.30 1.51 3.98
N GLU A 169 3.32 1.19 2.70
CA GLU A 169 3.35 -0.19 2.26
C GLU A 169 4.73 -0.79 2.56
N MET A 170 4.73 -1.87 3.35
CA MET A 170 5.93 -2.63 3.67
C MET A 170 6.34 -3.47 2.47
N HIS A 171 7.24 -2.92 1.63
CA HIS A 171 7.58 -3.51 0.34
C HIS A 171 9.09 -3.79 0.23
N PRO A 172 9.51 -5.05 -0.02
CA PRO A 172 10.90 -5.37 -0.36
C PRO A 172 11.44 -4.53 -1.52
N GLY A 173 12.66 -4.04 -1.39
CA GLY A 173 13.23 -3.04 -2.28
C GLY A 173 13.18 -1.61 -1.71
N PHE A 174 12.47 -1.41 -0.60
CA PHE A 174 12.42 -0.17 0.18
C PHE A 174 12.94 -0.40 1.61
N CYS A 175 13.28 0.67 2.32
CA CYS A 175 13.83 0.55 3.68
C CYS A 175 12.82 -0.01 4.68
N VAL A 176 11.53 0.29 4.50
CA VAL A 176 10.43 -0.30 5.28
C VAL A 176 9.81 -1.44 4.48
N TYR A 177 10.08 -2.69 4.90
CA TYR A 177 9.63 -3.89 4.17
C TYR A 177 9.04 -4.98 5.06
N ASN A 178 9.01 -4.77 6.38
CA ASN A 178 8.43 -5.68 7.36
C ASN A 178 7.97 -4.90 8.61
N PRO A 179 7.27 -5.54 9.56
CA PRO A 179 6.80 -4.87 10.79
C PRO A 179 7.92 -4.23 11.60
N GLU A 180 9.06 -4.89 11.76
CA GLU A 180 10.21 -4.36 12.52
C GLU A 180 10.72 -3.04 11.93
N THR A 181 10.91 -2.97 10.62
CA THR A 181 11.40 -1.76 9.95
C THR A 181 10.35 -0.65 9.93
N LEU A 182 9.05 -0.99 9.86
CA LEU A 182 7.99 0.00 10.03
C LEU A 182 8.01 0.61 11.42
N LEU A 183 8.04 -0.22 12.47
CA LEU A 183 8.07 0.24 13.86
C LEU A 183 9.36 1.01 14.17
N LYS A 184 10.49 0.62 13.60
CA LYS A 184 11.75 1.38 13.69
C LYS A 184 11.57 2.82 13.17
N LEU A 185 10.97 2.99 12.00
CA LEU A 185 10.74 4.33 11.46
C LEU A 185 9.70 5.11 12.27
N ARG A 186 8.59 4.47 12.64
CA ARG A 186 7.54 5.04 13.50
C ARG A 186 8.10 5.54 14.84
N ASN A 187 8.93 4.76 15.49
CA ASN A 187 9.55 5.13 16.76
C ASN A 187 10.52 6.32 16.62
N ALA A 188 11.19 6.45 15.47
CA ALA A 188 12.14 7.54 15.21
C ALA A 188 11.46 8.85 14.77
N VAL A 189 10.30 8.77 14.13
CA VAL A 189 9.64 9.91 13.47
C VAL A 189 8.34 10.31 14.17
N GLY A 190 7.54 9.36 14.64
CA GLY A 190 6.29 9.59 15.34
C GLY A 190 5.11 8.80 14.81
N GLU A 191 3.98 8.89 15.52
CA GLU A 191 2.77 8.10 15.28
C GLU A 191 2.03 8.44 13.98
N THR A 192 2.37 9.53 13.29
CA THR A 192 1.86 9.82 11.95
C THR A 192 2.24 8.71 10.95
N ILE A 193 3.36 8.01 11.21
CA ILE A 193 3.81 6.86 10.42
C ILE A 193 3.04 5.61 10.85
N GLY A 194 2.48 4.89 9.88
CA GLY A 194 1.82 3.60 10.08
C GLY A 194 1.85 2.76 8.82
N ALA A 195 1.15 1.62 8.84
CA ALA A 195 1.14 0.66 7.74
C ALA A 195 -0.04 0.89 6.79
N ASN A 196 0.24 0.86 5.50
CA ASN A 196 -0.60 0.19 4.54
C ASN A 196 -0.20 -1.28 4.56
N PHE A 197 -1.03 -2.12 5.15
CA PHE A 197 -0.71 -3.53 5.34
C PHE A 197 -1.04 -4.31 4.08
N ASP A 198 -0.04 -4.67 3.31
CA ASP A 198 -0.14 -5.60 2.18
C ASP A 198 0.44 -6.97 2.57
N PRO A 199 -0.41 -8.00 2.80
CA PRO A 199 0.07 -9.32 3.19
C PRO A 199 0.88 -9.99 2.09
N SER A 200 0.68 -9.65 0.81
CA SER A 200 1.33 -10.35 -0.30
C SER A 200 2.85 -10.24 -0.22
N HIS A 201 3.36 -9.08 0.20
CA HIS A 201 4.80 -8.85 0.36
C HIS A 201 5.38 -9.53 1.60
N LEU A 202 4.57 -9.79 2.62
CA LEU A 202 4.99 -10.49 3.84
C LEU A 202 4.98 -12.00 3.64
N ILE A 203 3.97 -12.53 2.98
CA ILE A 203 3.78 -13.98 2.74
C ILE A 203 5.00 -14.60 2.08
N TRP A 204 5.50 -14.02 1.00
CA TRP A 204 6.64 -14.61 0.32
C TRP A 204 7.98 -14.47 1.09
N GLN A 205 8.06 -13.52 2.02
CA GLN A 205 9.19 -13.41 2.96
C GLN A 205 9.14 -14.46 4.07
N GLY A 206 8.05 -15.25 4.17
CA GLY A 206 7.85 -16.23 5.25
C GLY A 206 7.29 -15.61 6.53
N ILE A 207 6.76 -14.39 6.47
CA ILE A 207 6.13 -13.70 7.61
C ILE A 207 4.66 -14.10 7.67
N ASP A 208 4.21 -14.56 8.85
CA ASP A 208 2.81 -14.83 9.11
C ASP A 208 2.01 -13.52 9.23
N PRO A 209 1.00 -13.27 8.37
CA PRO A 209 0.27 -11.99 8.39
C PRO A 209 -0.53 -11.77 9.67
N VAL A 210 -1.03 -12.82 10.33
CA VAL A 210 -1.77 -12.68 11.59
C VAL A 210 -0.83 -12.23 12.71
N ALA A 211 0.36 -12.80 12.76
CA ALA A 211 1.40 -12.36 13.71
C ALA A 211 1.81 -10.90 13.44
N ALA A 212 2.03 -10.54 12.16
CA ALA A 212 2.38 -9.19 11.76
C ALA A 212 1.27 -8.16 12.08
N ILE A 213 -0.01 -8.51 11.87
CA ILE A 213 -1.16 -7.67 12.25
C ILE A 213 -1.15 -7.39 13.75
N ARG A 214 -0.90 -8.41 14.58
CA ARG A 214 -0.85 -8.24 16.04
C ARG A 214 0.32 -7.39 16.49
N GLU A 215 1.50 -7.55 15.87
CA GLU A 215 2.69 -6.74 16.15
C GLU A 215 2.45 -5.25 15.82
N LEU A 216 1.62 -4.98 14.82
CA LEU A 216 1.29 -3.64 14.35
C LEU A 216 0.00 -3.08 14.96
N GLU A 217 -0.44 -3.56 16.12
CA GLU A 217 -1.61 -3.00 16.81
C GLU A 217 -1.50 -1.47 16.96
N GLY A 218 -2.54 -0.75 16.54
CA GLY A 218 -2.57 0.72 16.55
C GLY A 218 -1.74 1.43 15.47
N ALA A 219 -1.02 0.67 14.64
CA ALA A 219 -0.20 1.21 13.56
C ALA A 219 -0.73 0.87 12.15
N ILE A 220 -1.78 0.08 12.00
CA ILE A 220 -2.38 -0.24 10.69
C ILE A 220 -3.39 0.85 10.32
N TYR A 221 -3.08 1.61 9.27
CA TYR A 221 -3.92 2.73 8.83
C TYR A 221 -4.72 2.40 7.58
N HIS A 222 -4.17 1.58 6.70
CA HIS A 222 -4.81 1.08 5.49
C HIS A 222 -4.48 -0.41 5.28
N PHE A 223 -5.23 -1.09 4.42
CA PHE A 223 -5.02 -2.51 4.13
C PHE A 223 -5.21 -2.79 2.64
N HIS A 224 -4.15 -3.33 2.02
CA HIS A 224 -4.24 -3.88 0.68
C HIS A 224 -4.59 -5.36 0.71
N ALA A 225 -5.69 -5.71 0.06
CA ALA A 225 -6.06 -7.09 -0.17
C ALA A 225 -5.43 -7.56 -1.49
N LYS A 226 -4.27 -8.20 -1.36
CA LYS A 226 -3.47 -8.74 -2.46
C LYS A 226 -2.88 -10.09 -2.04
N ASP A 227 -2.90 -11.06 -2.90
CA ASP A 227 -2.51 -12.42 -2.59
C ASP A 227 -1.19 -12.82 -3.25
N THR A 228 -0.51 -13.80 -2.69
CA THR A 228 0.73 -14.37 -3.21
C THR A 228 0.68 -15.89 -3.13
N LYS A 229 1.01 -16.55 -4.24
CA LYS A 229 1.24 -18.00 -4.28
C LYS A 229 2.73 -18.29 -4.23
N ILE A 230 3.17 -19.01 -3.20
CA ILE A 230 4.52 -19.56 -3.15
C ILE A 230 4.58 -20.84 -3.99
N ASP A 231 5.54 -20.92 -4.89
CA ASP A 231 5.89 -22.16 -5.58
C ASP A 231 6.85 -22.97 -4.68
N ALA A 232 6.34 -24.03 -4.06
CA ALA A 232 7.10 -24.82 -3.11
C ALA A 232 8.32 -25.51 -3.75
N ILE A 233 8.25 -25.87 -5.04
CA ILE A 233 9.33 -26.54 -5.77
C ILE A 233 10.47 -25.56 -6.03
N ASN A 234 10.16 -24.39 -6.58
CA ASN A 234 11.17 -23.38 -6.89
C ASN A 234 11.76 -22.78 -5.61
N THR A 235 10.92 -22.50 -4.61
CA THR A 235 11.39 -22.01 -3.30
C THR A 235 12.31 -23.00 -2.61
N ALA A 236 12.01 -24.30 -2.67
CA ALA A 236 12.89 -25.33 -2.10
C ALA A 236 14.27 -25.42 -2.77
N LYS A 237 14.37 -25.01 -4.05
CA LYS A 237 15.64 -25.01 -4.81
C LYS A 237 16.42 -23.69 -4.68
N HIS A 238 15.72 -22.57 -4.67
CA HIS A 238 16.30 -21.25 -4.92
C HIS A 238 16.05 -20.23 -3.81
N GLY A 239 15.24 -20.58 -2.82
CA GLY A 239 14.81 -19.65 -1.78
C GLY A 239 13.77 -18.64 -2.29
N VAL A 240 13.49 -17.60 -1.49
CA VAL A 240 12.43 -16.63 -1.75
C VAL A 240 12.92 -15.31 -2.38
N LEU A 241 14.24 -15.01 -2.30
CA LEU A 241 14.84 -13.84 -2.97
C LEU A 241 14.96 -14.14 -4.45
N ASP A 242 14.04 -13.57 -5.22
CA ASP A 242 13.86 -13.89 -6.64
C ASP A 242 13.96 -12.63 -7.50
N THR A 243 14.93 -12.62 -8.41
CA THR A 243 15.19 -11.51 -9.33
C THR A 243 14.70 -11.78 -10.77
N LYS A 244 14.02 -12.90 -11.00
CA LYS A 244 13.45 -13.21 -12.32
C LYS A 244 12.30 -12.26 -12.63
N HIS A 245 12.12 -11.95 -13.91
CA HIS A 245 11.02 -11.08 -14.35
C HIS A 245 9.66 -11.66 -13.94
N TYR A 246 8.69 -10.81 -13.58
CA TYR A 246 7.36 -11.23 -13.12
C TYR A 246 6.57 -12.05 -14.15
N GLY A 247 6.87 -11.95 -15.45
CA GLY A 247 6.29 -12.75 -16.51
C GLY A 247 6.95 -14.12 -16.73
N ASP A 248 7.88 -14.53 -15.89
CA ASP A 248 8.49 -15.87 -15.92
C ASP A 248 7.89 -16.74 -14.78
N GLU A 249 6.58 -16.83 -14.76
CA GLU A 249 5.81 -17.38 -13.64
C GLU A 249 6.23 -18.81 -13.26
N ILE A 250 6.54 -19.64 -14.26
CA ILE A 250 6.85 -21.06 -14.05
C ILE A 250 8.19 -21.28 -13.32
N HIS A 251 9.13 -20.33 -13.40
CA HIS A 251 10.44 -20.46 -12.78
C HIS A 251 10.58 -19.62 -11.51
N ARG A 252 9.61 -18.73 -11.23
CA ARG A 252 9.63 -17.89 -10.04
C ARG A 252 9.35 -18.69 -8.78
N SER A 253 9.96 -18.26 -7.67
CA SER A 253 9.71 -18.81 -6.34
C SER A 253 8.33 -18.44 -5.78
N TRP A 254 7.74 -17.38 -6.29
CA TRP A 254 6.41 -16.90 -5.91
C TRP A 254 5.84 -15.97 -6.99
N VAL A 255 4.52 -15.88 -7.06
CA VAL A 255 3.79 -15.01 -7.99
C VAL A 255 2.63 -14.33 -7.26
N PHE A 256 2.35 -13.09 -7.63
CA PHE A 256 1.12 -12.42 -7.17
C PHE A 256 -0.09 -13.06 -7.84
N ARG A 257 -1.18 -13.16 -7.09
CA ARG A 257 -2.42 -13.79 -7.55
C ARG A 257 -3.64 -12.99 -7.11
N SER A 258 -4.70 -13.12 -7.88
CA SER A 258 -6.03 -12.72 -7.41
C SER A 258 -6.34 -13.39 -6.08
N ILE A 259 -7.01 -12.67 -5.19
CA ILE A 259 -7.30 -13.12 -3.82
C ILE A 259 -8.04 -14.46 -3.86
N GLY A 260 -7.57 -15.40 -3.05
CA GLY A 260 -8.09 -16.78 -3.01
C GLY A 260 -7.41 -17.75 -3.96
N TYR A 261 -6.48 -17.28 -4.81
CA TYR A 261 -5.67 -18.13 -5.68
C TYR A 261 -4.25 -18.37 -5.14
N GLY A 262 -3.83 -17.59 -4.17
CA GLY A 262 -2.61 -17.81 -3.40
C GLY A 262 -2.88 -18.63 -2.14
N ASN A 263 -3.80 -18.13 -1.32
CA ASN A 263 -4.18 -18.68 -0.02
C ASN A 263 -5.69 -18.86 0.09
N ASP A 264 -6.14 -19.76 0.95
CA ASP A 264 -7.54 -20.18 1.04
C ASP A 264 -8.41 -19.20 1.85
N LEU A 265 -9.71 -19.51 1.91
CA LEU A 265 -10.71 -18.69 2.58
C LEU A 265 -10.47 -18.58 4.10
N GLN A 266 -9.96 -19.66 4.73
CA GLN A 266 -9.70 -19.63 6.17
C GLN A 266 -8.54 -18.71 6.50
N TYR A 267 -7.47 -18.75 5.72
CA TYR A 267 -6.32 -17.86 5.84
C TYR A 267 -6.72 -16.37 5.79
N TRP A 268 -7.59 -16.01 4.86
CA TRP A 268 -8.10 -14.64 4.74
C TRP A 268 -9.07 -14.25 5.87
N ARG A 269 -9.89 -15.19 6.36
CA ARG A 269 -10.76 -14.97 7.53
C ARG A 269 -9.97 -14.77 8.82
N ASP A 270 -8.85 -15.47 8.97
CA ASP A 270 -7.97 -15.28 10.12
C ASP A 270 -7.34 -13.89 10.13
N MET A 271 -6.90 -13.39 8.96
CA MET A 271 -6.43 -12.00 8.83
C MET A 271 -7.53 -10.98 9.13
N ALA A 272 -8.74 -11.15 8.56
CA ALA A 272 -9.87 -10.25 8.84
C ALA A 272 -10.22 -10.22 10.33
N SER A 273 -10.18 -11.36 10.98
CA SER A 273 -10.41 -11.48 12.44
C SER A 273 -9.31 -10.76 13.22
N ALA A 274 -8.04 -10.95 12.83
CA ALA A 274 -6.91 -10.28 13.48
C ALA A 274 -6.98 -8.75 13.31
N LEU A 275 -7.27 -8.25 12.10
CA LEU A 275 -7.48 -6.82 11.85
C LEU A 275 -8.55 -6.24 12.79
N ARG A 276 -9.66 -6.96 12.93
CA ARG A 276 -10.76 -6.56 13.81
C ARG A 276 -10.35 -6.53 15.28
N MET A 277 -9.53 -7.50 15.72
CA MET A 277 -9.02 -7.56 17.09
C MET A 277 -8.15 -6.36 17.43
N VAL A 278 -7.28 -5.94 16.51
CA VAL A 278 -6.38 -4.78 16.70
C VAL A 278 -7.04 -3.43 16.37
N GLY A 279 -8.35 -3.41 16.14
CA GLY A 279 -9.13 -2.18 15.93
C GLY A 279 -9.12 -1.60 14.51
N HIS A 280 -8.59 -2.32 13.52
CA HIS A 280 -8.74 -1.92 12.13
C HIS A 280 -10.10 -2.33 11.60
N ASP A 281 -10.98 -1.34 11.38
CA ASP A 281 -12.37 -1.55 10.93
C ASP A 281 -12.74 -0.58 9.79
N LYS A 282 -11.80 -0.30 8.89
CA LYS A 282 -11.98 0.64 7.77
C LYS A 282 -12.28 -0.10 6.47
N VAL A 283 -11.30 -0.22 5.61
CA VAL A 283 -11.45 -0.85 4.30
C VAL A 283 -10.50 -2.04 4.13
N MET A 284 -10.90 -2.98 3.30
CA MET A 284 -10.01 -3.94 2.65
C MET A 284 -9.99 -3.57 1.17
N SER A 285 -8.89 -2.95 0.72
CA SER A 285 -8.73 -2.39 -0.63
C SER A 285 -8.06 -3.42 -1.53
N ILE A 286 -8.76 -3.93 -2.54
CA ILE A 286 -8.18 -4.86 -3.51
C ILE A 286 -7.11 -4.12 -4.31
N GLU A 287 -5.86 -4.57 -4.22
CA GLU A 287 -4.83 -4.26 -5.19
C GLU A 287 -4.69 -5.45 -6.14
N HIS A 288 -5.26 -5.29 -7.34
CA HIS A 288 -5.29 -6.40 -8.30
C HIS A 288 -3.99 -6.48 -9.11
N VAL A 289 -3.22 -7.53 -8.86
CA VAL A 289 -2.04 -7.92 -9.65
C VAL A 289 -2.07 -9.42 -9.86
N ASP A 290 -2.30 -9.86 -11.10
CA ASP A 290 -2.30 -11.28 -11.48
C ASP A 290 -1.91 -11.41 -12.95
N SER A 291 -0.82 -12.12 -13.24
CA SER A 291 -0.35 -12.35 -14.62
C SER A 291 -1.09 -13.50 -15.31
N LEU A 292 -1.86 -14.30 -14.57
CA LEU A 292 -2.57 -15.48 -15.09
C LEU A 292 -4.08 -15.25 -15.29
N MET A 293 -4.58 -14.06 -14.97
CA MET A 293 -5.98 -13.67 -15.17
C MET A 293 -6.10 -12.28 -15.80
N THR A 294 -7.14 -12.07 -16.58
CA THR A 294 -7.52 -10.71 -16.99
C THR A 294 -7.97 -9.90 -15.78
N ILE A 295 -7.85 -8.57 -15.86
CA ILE A 295 -8.30 -7.66 -14.80
C ILE A 295 -9.78 -7.90 -14.48
N ASP A 296 -10.63 -8.00 -15.50
CA ASP A 296 -12.08 -8.18 -15.33
C ASP A 296 -12.42 -9.50 -14.60
N GLU A 297 -11.78 -10.60 -14.97
CA GLU A 297 -12.00 -11.89 -14.33
C GLU A 297 -11.45 -11.91 -12.91
N GLY A 298 -10.20 -11.48 -12.73
CA GLY A 298 -9.52 -11.52 -11.45
C GLY A 298 -10.18 -10.60 -10.42
N LEU A 299 -10.53 -9.37 -10.81
CA LEU A 299 -11.21 -8.43 -9.91
C LEU A 299 -12.59 -8.95 -9.50
N ARG A 300 -13.39 -9.46 -10.43
CA ARG A 300 -14.70 -10.03 -10.10
C ARG A 300 -14.56 -11.17 -9.08
N LYS A 301 -13.64 -12.10 -9.30
CA LYS A 301 -13.39 -13.22 -8.40
C LYS A 301 -12.86 -12.75 -7.03
N ALA A 302 -11.98 -11.75 -7.01
CA ALA A 302 -11.47 -11.16 -5.77
C ALA A 302 -12.60 -10.51 -4.95
N VAL A 303 -13.50 -9.78 -5.59
CA VAL A 303 -14.68 -9.18 -4.94
C VAL A 303 -15.60 -10.25 -4.38
N GLU A 304 -15.94 -11.30 -5.18
CA GLU A 304 -16.79 -12.42 -4.73
C GLU A 304 -16.17 -13.15 -3.52
N PHE A 305 -14.86 -13.32 -3.52
CA PHE A 305 -14.12 -13.94 -2.42
C PHE A 305 -14.11 -13.06 -1.17
N LEU A 306 -13.75 -11.78 -1.29
CA LEU A 306 -13.66 -10.86 -0.14
C LEU A 306 -15.03 -10.61 0.51
N LYS A 307 -16.12 -10.62 -0.22
CA LYS A 307 -17.47 -10.55 0.36
C LYS A 307 -17.77 -11.68 1.35
N GLN A 308 -17.03 -12.80 1.29
CA GLN A 308 -17.16 -13.91 2.23
C GLN A 308 -16.19 -13.79 3.43
N VAL A 309 -15.26 -12.83 3.38
CA VAL A 309 -14.20 -12.59 4.37
C VAL A 309 -14.49 -11.37 5.22
N ILE A 310 -14.96 -10.30 4.59
CA ILE A 310 -15.19 -9.00 5.24
C ILE A 310 -16.23 -9.14 6.34
N ILE A 311 -15.89 -8.62 7.53
CA ILE A 311 -16.81 -8.45 8.64
C ILE A 311 -17.40 -7.04 8.52
N SER A 312 -18.61 -6.90 7.98
CA SER A 312 -19.24 -5.61 7.65
C SER A 312 -19.94 -4.96 8.84
N GLU A 313 -20.56 -5.77 9.72
CA GLU A 313 -21.26 -5.26 10.89
C GLU A 313 -20.32 -4.61 11.91
N PRO A 314 -20.72 -3.58 12.64
CA PRO A 314 -19.92 -3.02 13.72
C PRO A 314 -19.52 -4.10 14.74
N LYS A 315 -18.37 -3.91 15.40
CA LYS A 315 -17.97 -4.82 16.49
C LYS A 315 -19.04 -4.78 17.58
N PRO A 316 -19.68 -5.90 17.93
CA PRO A 316 -20.60 -5.92 19.05
C PRO A 316 -19.82 -5.55 20.33
N GLY A 317 -20.49 -4.92 21.28
CA GLY A 317 -19.89 -4.64 22.58
C GLY A 317 -19.42 -5.91 23.30
N THR A 318 -19.05 -5.80 24.55
CA THR A 318 -18.74 -6.96 25.41
C THR A 318 -19.92 -7.91 25.43
N MET A 319 -19.66 -9.20 25.42
CA MET A 319 -20.69 -10.21 25.51
C MET A 319 -21.44 -10.07 26.88
N SER A 320 -22.74 -10.27 26.86
CA SER A 320 -23.59 -10.04 28.03
C SER A 320 -23.27 -10.92 29.26
N TRP A 321 -22.41 -11.92 29.05
CA TRP A 321 -21.96 -12.86 30.07
C TRP A 321 -20.47 -12.70 30.44
N ALA A 322 -19.74 -11.72 29.86
CA ALA A 322 -18.29 -11.47 30.09
C ALA A 322 -18.05 -10.20 30.91
#